data_4fed0fcbbc7b171be751a8a4a621e1fa
#
_entry.id   4fed0fcbbc7b171be751a8a4a621e1fa
#
_cell.length_a   1.000
_cell.length_b   1.000
_cell.length_c   1.000
_cell.angle_alpha   90.00
_cell.angle_beta   90.00
_cell.angle_gamma   90.00
#
_symmetry.space_group_name_H-M   'P 1'
#
loop_
_entity.id
_entity.type
_entity.pdbx_description
1 polymer ?
#
loop_
_entity_poly.entity_id
_entity_poly.type
_entity_poly.pdbx_seq_one_letter_code
_entity_poly.pdbx_strand_id
1 'polypeptide(L)'
;MKQNIREQIRERNIQDDAELLRDSEIRNGEFIRYYGKKSEIVIPDSVTLISDGAFRGNHKLTKVTLGRNVLTIEPNAFRDCTALHDVILASGVRQIGEDAFRGCRSLVSLILPRTVVSVGAGAFRGCKSLSHMILSSNVERIGAFAFCDCESLEQITLPPNLTAIPRGTFFNCRSLHTIEIPPSVRTVGRYAFGCCVSLQELNLPEEVAYLGSGFLSECESIQSFRVPARVKFIGDYAFSRCEKLQTIEMPECVSYIGINAFCACKSLRDVQLSPNVIRIAPAAFLGCSSLERISIPKGVREIGKRAFAYCTSLREVEIEADLPTVAEEAFASCFQLTAITLPDSITRIDDKAFQRCISLASVHLPKQLSSIGEHAFAECEALREMSLPAMLESVEEGAFADCTKLSAFFLPNHYVHVGRGVFVGCEALEFLVMPDRFRVWSYRLDRWAVPLHTQVVSHAELRHSMLLAELADEDTTDERRVELEAEIVRSKKKLRRPHKARAIQ
;
A
#
# COMPACT_ATOMS: atom_id res chain seq x y z
N MET A 1 25.75 -67.71 -4.83
CA MET A 1 24.71 -66.72 -4.88
C MET A 1 25.19 -65.28 -4.66
N LYS A 2 25.84 -64.95 -3.53
CA LYS A 2 26.31 -63.57 -3.24
C LYS A 2 27.39 -63.05 -4.21
N GLN A 3 28.26 -63.93 -4.75
CA GLN A 3 29.31 -63.58 -5.71
C GLN A 3 28.70 -63.21 -7.09
N ASN A 4 27.73 -64.01 -7.55
CA ASN A 4 27.03 -63.82 -8.82
C ASN A 4 26.21 -62.51 -8.83
N ILE A 5 25.61 -62.15 -7.70
CA ILE A 5 24.87 -60.87 -7.58
C ILE A 5 25.85 -59.68 -7.61
N ARG A 6 27.03 -59.78 -7.00
CA ARG A 6 28.04 -58.71 -7.06
C ARG A 6 28.64 -58.54 -8.45
N GLU A 7 28.85 -59.61 -9.21
CA GLU A 7 29.28 -59.56 -10.58
C GLU A 7 28.20 -58.93 -11.50
N GLN A 8 26.96 -59.35 -11.37
CA GLN A 8 25.86 -58.76 -12.15
C GLN A 8 25.65 -57.25 -11.84
N ILE A 9 25.80 -56.83 -10.60
CA ILE A 9 25.75 -55.40 -10.21
C ILE A 9 26.94 -54.66 -10.84
N ARG A 10 28.13 -55.26 -10.88
CA ARG A 10 29.33 -54.64 -11.44
C ARG A 10 29.25 -54.51 -12.96
N GLU A 11 28.75 -55.53 -13.65
CA GLU A 11 28.51 -55.50 -15.11
C GLU A 11 27.45 -54.49 -15.49
N ARG A 12 26.35 -54.36 -14.71
CA ARG A 12 25.30 -53.38 -14.92
C ARG A 12 25.82 -51.95 -14.74
N ASN A 13 26.64 -51.71 -13.70
CA ASN A 13 27.25 -50.42 -13.49
C ASN A 13 28.22 -50.02 -14.61
N ILE A 14 29.03 -50.96 -15.14
CA ILE A 14 29.93 -50.71 -16.27
C ILE A 14 29.14 -50.39 -17.56
N GLN A 15 28.03 -51.05 -17.78
CA GLN A 15 27.15 -50.80 -18.95
C GLN A 15 26.43 -49.45 -18.83
N ASP A 16 25.97 -49.09 -17.65
CA ASP A 16 25.35 -47.80 -17.37
C ASP A 16 26.33 -46.63 -17.52
N ASP A 17 27.59 -46.80 -17.07
CA ASP A 17 28.67 -45.82 -17.28
C ASP A 17 29.02 -45.65 -18.75
N ALA A 18 29.11 -46.76 -19.51
CA ALA A 18 29.43 -46.73 -20.95
C ALA A 18 28.31 -46.06 -21.79
N GLU A 19 27.07 -46.23 -21.41
CA GLU A 19 25.93 -45.58 -22.07
C GLU A 19 25.87 -44.07 -21.71
N LEU A 20 26.10 -43.71 -20.46
CA LEU A 20 26.20 -42.32 -20.04
C LEU A 20 27.31 -41.58 -20.80
N LEU A 21 28.48 -42.18 -20.93
CA LEU A 21 29.60 -41.59 -21.67
C LEU A 21 29.31 -41.41 -23.18
N ARG A 22 28.48 -42.25 -23.78
CA ARG A 22 28.04 -42.10 -25.21
C ARG A 22 27.02 -40.97 -25.35
N ASP A 23 26.15 -40.82 -24.37
CA ASP A 23 25.04 -39.88 -24.39
C ASP A 23 25.37 -38.51 -23.75
N SER A 24 26.63 -38.31 -23.37
CA SER A 24 27.10 -37.05 -22.77
C SER A 24 28.43 -36.57 -23.33
N GLU A 25 28.64 -35.28 -23.24
CA GLU A 25 29.93 -34.66 -23.53
C GLU A 25 30.64 -34.36 -22.22
N ILE A 26 31.73 -35.09 -21.96
CA ILE A 26 32.58 -34.91 -20.78
C ILE A 26 34.02 -34.67 -21.25
N ARG A 27 34.63 -33.54 -20.83
CA ARG A 27 36.03 -33.19 -21.16
C ARG A 27 36.75 -32.63 -19.95
N ASN A 28 37.95 -33.10 -19.67
CA ASN A 28 38.81 -32.57 -18.60
C ASN A 28 38.15 -32.48 -17.21
N GLY A 29 37.26 -33.42 -16.87
CA GLY A 29 36.51 -33.39 -15.64
C GLY A 29 35.29 -32.46 -15.63
N GLU A 30 34.95 -31.89 -16.77
CA GLU A 30 33.75 -31.05 -16.95
C GLU A 30 32.64 -31.85 -17.65
N PHE A 31 31.44 -31.89 -17.06
CA PHE A 31 30.25 -32.45 -17.66
C PHE A 31 29.55 -31.35 -18.45
N ILE A 32 29.82 -31.32 -19.78
CA ILE A 32 29.42 -30.20 -20.66
C ILE A 32 27.96 -30.32 -21.06
N ARG A 33 27.51 -31.53 -21.49
CA ARG A 33 26.13 -31.69 -21.96
C ARG A 33 25.65 -33.14 -21.93
N TYR A 34 24.36 -33.31 -21.65
CA TYR A 34 23.65 -34.57 -21.71
C TYR A 34 22.64 -34.58 -22.86
N TYR A 35 22.73 -35.59 -23.74
CA TYR A 35 21.85 -35.80 -24.88
C TYR A 35 20.95 -37.02 -24.72
N GLY A 36 21.15 -37.78 -23.65
CA GLY A 36 20.47 -39.05 -23.40
C GLY A 36 18.99 -38.89 -22.97
N LYS A 37 18.34 -40.04 -22.88
CA LYS A 37 16.91 -40.13 -22.55
C LYS A 37 16.62 -40.87 -21.24
N LYS A 38 17.64 -41.31 -20.50
CA LYS A 38 17.46 -41.97 -19.21
C LYS A 38 16.78 -41.02 -18.21
N SER A 39 15.90 -41.59 -17.41
CA SER A 39 15.24 -40.86 -16.32
C SER A 39 16.08 -40.74 -15.05
N GLU A 40 17.05 -41.66 -14.88
CA GLU A 40 17.96 -41.65 -13.75
C GLU A 40 19.41 -41.73 -14.25
N ILE A 41 20.28 -40.93 -13.68
CA ILE A 41 21.70 -40.91 -14.01
C ILE A 41 22.58 -40.77 -12.78
N VAL A 42 23.76 -41.34 -12.84
CA VAL A 42 24.84 -41.20 -11.87
C VAL A 42 26.02 -40.54 -12.57
N ILE A 43 26.40 -39.35 -12.13
CA ILE A 43 27.55 -38.62 -12.67
C ILE A 43 28.83 -39.29 -12.15
N PRO A 44 29.81 -39.61 -13.02
CA PRO A 44 31.04 -40.28 -12.63
C PRO A 44 31.91 -39.46 -11.68
N ASP A 45 32.69 -40.14 -10.85
CA ASP A 45 33.65 -39.49 -9.92
C ASP A 45 34.78 -38.72 -10.64
N SER A 46 34.99 -38.97 -11.95
CA SER A 46 35.91 -38.18 -12.78
C SER A 46 35.46 -36.76 -13.05
N VAL A 47 34.16 -36.45 -12.79
CA VAL A 47 33.59 -35.12 -13.00
C VAL A 47 33.80 -34.27 -11.76
N THR A 48 34.30 -33.04 -11.97
CA THR A 48 34.50 -32.02 -10.90
C THR A 48 33.58 -30.81 -11.08
N LEU A 49 33.00 -30.62 -12.27
CA LEU A 49 32.19 -29.48 -12.67
C LEU A 49 30.98 -29.94 -13.51
N ILE A 50 29.80 -29.45 -13.16
CA ILE A 50 28.62 -29.51 -14.04
C ILE A 50 28.52 -28.18 -14.76
N SER A 51 28.74 -28.17 -16.07
CA SER A 51 28.83 -26.94 -16.87
C SER A 51 27.49 -26.24 -17.09
N ASP A 52 27.55 -25.00 -17.56
CA ASP A 52 26.38 -24.15 -17.85
C ASP A 52 25.41 -24.89 -18.81
N GLY A 53 24.17 -25.00 -18.32
CA GLY A 53 23.09 -25.64 -19.08
C GLY A 53 23.28 -27.12 -19.41
N ALA A 54 24.15 -27.86 -18.73
CA ALA A 54 24.48 -29.27 -19.03
C ALA A 54 23.25 -30.18 -19.19
N PHE A 55 22.19 -29.95 -18.39
CA PHE A 55 20.92 -30.70 -18.44
C PHE A 55 19.71 -29.83 -18.78
N ARG A 56 19.93 -28.59 -19.18
CA ARG A 56 18.86 -27.61 -19.39
C ARG A 56 17.74 -28.15 -20.27
N GLY A 57 16.49 -28.07 -19.76
CA GLY A 57 15.29 -28.48 -20.50
C GLY A 57 15.10 -29.99 -20.63
N ASN A 58 15.83 -30.79 -19.86
CA ASN A 58 15.62 -32.25 -19.86
C ASN A 58 14.37 -32.59 -19.04
N HIS A 59 13.23 -32.76 -19.72
CA HIS A 59 11.93 -33.06 -19.11
C HIS A 59 11.72 -34.54 -18.75
N LYS A 60 12.72 -35.43 -19.02
CA LYS A 60 12.64 -36.86 -18.73
C LYS A 60 13.42 -37.25 -17.49
N LEU A 61 14.44 -36.47 -17.15
CA LEU A 61 15.31 -36.73 -16.02
C LEU A 61 14.52 -36.59 -14.73
N THR A 62 14.39 -37.66 -13.94
CA THR A 62 13.70 -37.70 -12.67
C THR A 62 14.65 -37.73 -11.48
N LYS A 63 15.86 -38.32 -11.64
CA LYS A 63 16.83 -38.44 -10.59
C LYS A 63 18.27 -38.24 -11.09
N VAL A 64 19.06 -37.50 -10.32
CA VAL A 64 20.50 -37.29 -10.55
C VAL A 64 21.27 -37.54 -9.27
N THR A 65 22.29 -38.37 -9.35
CA THR A 65 23.31 -38.54 -8.28
C THR A 65 24.63 -37.97 -8.77
N LEU A 66 25.18 -36.99 -8.07
CA LEU A 66 26.46 -36.39 -8.42
C LEU A 66 27.64 -37.25 -7.90
N GLY A 67 28.66 -37.44 -8.73
CA GLY A 67 29.91 -38.05 -8.33
C GLY A 67 30.58 -37.27 -7.17
N ARG A 68 31.35 -38.00 -6.35
CA ARG A 68 31.92 -37.45 -5.09
C ARG A 68 32.85 -36.25 -5.29
N ASN A 69 33.45 -36.11 -6.48
CA ASN A 69 34.41 -35.06 -6.78
C ASN A 69 33.80 -33.80 -7.40
N VAL A 70 32.47 -33.74 -7.60
CA VAL A 70 31.79 -32.53 -8.09
C VAL A 70 31.89 -31.43 -7.06
N LEU A 71 32.50 -30.29 -7.43
CA LEU A 71 32.72 -29.13 -6.59
C LEU A 71 31.79 -27.97 -6.93
N THR A 72 31.40 -27.84 -8.19
CA THR A 72 30.63 -26.71 -8.71
C THR A 72 29.52 -27.17 -9.64
N ILE A 73 28.33 -26.56 -9.42
CA ILE A 73 27.21 -26.64 -10.35
C ILE A 73 27.09 -25.24 -10.95
N GLU A 74 27.38 -25.12 -12.25
CA GLU A 74 27.37 -23.85 -12.97
C GLU A 74 25.96 -23.31 -13.26
N PRO A 75 25.83 -22.07 -13.76
CA PRO A 75 24.53 -21.48 -14.10
C PRO A 75 23.70 -22.38 -15.02
N ASN A 76 22.37 -22.34 -14.83
CA ASN A 76 21.40 -23.09 -15.63
C ASN A 76 21.59 -24.62 -15.72
N ALA A 77 22.50 -25.22 -14.98
CA ALA A 77 22.92 -26.64 -15.16
C ALA A 77 21.72 -27.60 -15.27
N PHE A 78 20.71 -27.48 -14.41
CA PHE A 78 19.48 -28.27 -14.44
C PHE A 78 18.22 -27.41 -14.69
N ARG A 79 18.40 -26.22 -15.29
CA ARG A 79 17.29 -25.33 -15.55
C ARG A 79 16.21 -26.01 -16.40
N ASP A 80 14.94 -25.86 -15.95
CA ASP A 80 13.76 -26.42 -16.61
C ASP A 80 13.74 -27.95 -16.73
N CYS A 81 14.48 -28.69 -15.88
CA CYS A 81 14.33 -30.12 -15.69
C CYS A 81 13.04 -30.42 -14.93
N THR A 82 11.88 -30.28 -15.58
CA THR A 82 10.59 -30.24 -14.95
C THR A 82 10.16 -31.53 -14.24
N ALA A 83 10.69 -32.67 -14.65
CA ALA A 83 10.44 -33.99 -14.04
C ALA A 83 11.41 -34.35 -12.90
N LEU A 84 12.48 -33.56 -12.71
CA LEU A 84 13.52 -33.83 -11.72
C LEU A 84 12.96 -33.68 -10.31
N HIS A 85 12.84 -34.81 -9.57
CA HIS A 85 12.35 -34.82 -8.21
C HIS A 85 13.41 -35.18 -7.16
N ASP A 86 14.45 -35.95 -7.55
CA ASP A 86 15.53 -36.35 -6.66
C ASP A 86 16.89 -35.85 -7.16
N VAL A 87 17.61 -35.16 -6.28
CA VAL A 87 18.99 -34.73 -6.52
C VAL A 87 19.85 -35.09 -5.33
N ILE A 88 20.84 -35.93 -5.55
CA ILE A 88 21.82 -36.28 -4.51
C ILE A 88 23.09 -35.53 -4.82
N LEU A 89 23.39 -34.53 -4.02
CA LEU A 89 24.59 -33.69 -4.13
C LEU A 89 25.81 -34.39 -3.51
N ALA A 90 26.96 -34.23 -4.17
CA ALA A 90 28.23 -34.66 -3.62
C ALA A 90 28.60 -33.83 -2.38
N SER A 91 29.27 -34.46 -1.39
CA SER A 91 29.70 -33.80 -0.17
C SER A 91 30.73 -32.68 -0.38
N GLY A 92 31.35 -32.61 -1.55
CA GLY A 92 32.34 -31.59 -1.94
C GLY A 92 31.76 -30.33 -2.58
N VAL A 93 30.47 -30.30 -2.95
CA VAL A 93 29.88 -29.16 -3.64
C VAL A 93 30.00 -27.89 -2.81
N ARG A 94 30.57 -26.83 -3.42
CA ARG A 94 30.84 -25.52 -2.78
C ARG A 94 29.94 -24.42 -3.29
N GLN A 95 29.51 -24.54 -4.55
CA GLN A 95 28.73 -23.47 -5.21
C GLN A 95 27.60 -24.05 -6.03
N ILE A 96 26.43 -23.42 -5.90
CA ILE A 96 25.26 -23.61 -6.75
C ILE A 96 25.10 -22.34 -7.58
N GLY A 97 25.18 -22.47 -8.89
CA GLY A 97 25.16 -21.36 -9.85
C GLY A 97 23.80 -20.65 -9.97
N GLU A 98 23.80 -19.56 -10.72
CA GLU A 98 22.60 -18.82 -11.05
C GLU A 98 21.63 -19.70 -11.86
N ASP A 99 20.32 -19.67 -11.51
CA ASP A 99 19.27 -20.44 -12.17
C ASP A 99 19.56 -21.97 -12.24
N ALA A 100 20.48 -22.51 -11.45
CA ALA A 100 20.97 -23.90 -11.61
C ALA A 100 19.84 -24.95 -11.57
N PHE A 101 18.83 -24.80 -10.72
CA PHE A 101 17.64 -25.66 -10.63
C PHE A 101 16.35 -24.90 -10.95
N ARG A 102 16.43 -23.75 -11.61
CA ARG A 102 15.26 -22.99 -11.95
C ARG A 102 14.27 -23.83 -12.76
N GLY A 103 12.99 -23.81 -12.35
CA GLY A 103 11.93 -24.52 -13.06
C GLY A 103 11.94 -26.04 -12.89
N CYS A 104 12.72 -26.60 -11.95
CA CYS A 104 12.64 -28.00 -11.54
C CYS A 104 11.35 -28.19 -10.71
N ARG A 105 10.22 -28.20 -11.40
CA ARG A 105 8.88 -28.11 -10.78
C ARG A 105 8.54 -29.29 -9.88
N SER A 106 9.12 -30.47 -10.15
CA SER A 106 8.90 -31.71 -9.39
C SER A 106 9.88 -31.93 -8.23
N LEU A 107 10.89 -31.05 -8.06
CA LEU A 107 11.87 -31.17 -6.98
C LEU A 107 11.17 -30.95 -5.64
N VAL A 108 11.18 -32.01 -4.77
CA VAL A 108 10.44 -31.99 -3.51
C VAL A 108 11.29 -31.53 -2.33
N SER A 109 12.54 -31.98 -2.30
CA SER A 109 13.48 -31.62 -1.23
C SER A 109 14.91 -31.64 -1.74
N LEU A 110 15.78 -30.86 -1.09
CA LEU A 110 17.21 -30.88 -1.34
C LEU A 110 17.98 -30.56 -0.07
N ILE A 111 18.99 -31.37 0.23
CA ILE A 111 19.89 -31.15 1.36
C ILE A 111 21.22 -30.64 0.82
N LEU A 112 21.59 -29.43 1.20
CA LEU A 112 22.88 -28.86 0.82
C LEU A 112 24.00 -29.40 1.74
N PRO A 113 25.09 -29.90 1.17
CA PRO A 113 26.25 -30.33 1.96
C PRO A 113 26.89 -29.14 2.69
N ARG A 114 27.58 -29.41 3.79
CA ARG A 114 28.22 -28.37 4.62
C ARG A 114 29.28 -27.54 3.89
N THR A 115 29.76 -28.03 2.77
CA THR A 115 30.75 -27.34 1.92
C THR A 115 30.16 -26.21 1.09
N VAL A 116 28.83 -26.14 0.92
CA VAL A 116 28.18 -25.06 0.13
C VAL A 116 28.29 -23.75 0.87
N VAL A 117 28.92 -22.76 0.23
CA VAL A 117 29.11 -21.38 0.74
C VAL A 117 28.24 -20.33 0.01
N SER A 118 27.73 -20.67 -1.17
CA SER A 118 26.89 -19.74 -1.93
C SER A 118 25.80 -20.44 -2.74
N VAL A 119 24.62 -19.78 -2.78
CA VAL A 119 23.47 -20.12 -3.61
C VAL A 119 23.24 -18.97 -4.59
N GLY A 120 23.27 -19.22 -5.88
CA GLY A 120 23.15 -18.23 -6.94
C GLY A 120 21.78 -17.58 -7.03
N ALA A 121 21.69 -16.50 -7.82
CA ALA A 121 20.42 -15.85 -8.11
C ALA A 121 19.48 -16.83 -8.84
N GLY A 122 18.19 -16.85 -8.44
CA GLY A 122 17.21 -17.74 -9.04
C GLY A 122 17.49 -19.23 -8.94
N ALA A 123 18.49 -19.68 -8.17
CA ALA A 123 18.96 -21.05 -8.16
C ALA A 123 17.85 -22.11 -8.05
N PHE A 124 16.81 -21.86 -7.26
CA PHE A 124 15.65 -22.73 -7.09
C PHE A 124 14.33 -22.06 -7.53
N ARG A 125 14.43 -21.01 -8.34
CA ARG A 125 13.25 -20.29 -8.79
C ARG A 125 12.27 -21.20 -9.52
N GLY A 126 10.99 -21.21 -9.08
CA GLY A 126 9.95 -22.01 -9.71
C GLY A 126 10.05 -23.51 -9.42
N CYS A 127 10.77 -23.93 -8.39
CA CYS A 127 10.70 -25.28 -7.82
C CYS A 127 9.40 -25.44 -7.05
N LYS A 128 8.29 -25.57 -7.77
CA LYS A 128 6.94 -25.46 -7.20
C LYS A 128 6.61 -26.49 -6.14
N SER A 129 7.17 -27.72 -6.26
CA SER A 129 6.95 -28.81 -5.31
C SER A 129 7.94 -28.84 -4.13
N LEU A 130 8.93 -27.90 -4.13
CA LEU A 130 9.94 -27.85 -3.07
C LEU A 130 9.26 -27.46 -1.76
N SER A 131 9.08 -28.45 -0.86
CA SER A 131 8.37 -28.27 0.41
C SER A 131 9.33 -28.01 1.58
N HIS A 132 10.51 -28.62 1.54
CA HIS A 132 11.50 -28.50 2.61
C HIS A 132 12.90 -28.27 2.04
N MET A 133 13.59 -27.31 2.62
CA MET A 133 14.98 -27.01 2.26
C MET A 133 15.83 -26.79 3.50
N ILE A 134 16.94 -27.50 3.58
CA ILE A 134 17.94 -27.30 4.64
C ILE A 134 19.19 -26.69 3.99
N LEU A 135 19.41 -25.41 4.30
CA LEU A 135 20.62 -24.72 3.91
C LEU A 135 21.77 -25.10 4.86
N SER A 136 22.95 -25.24 4.28
CA SER A 136 24.16 -25.43 5.08
C SER A 136 24.40 -24.21 5.98
N SER A 137 24.87 -24.46 7.23
CA SER A 137 25.27 -23.38 8.16
C SER A 137 26.41 -22.50 7.63
N ASN A 138 27.15 -22.97 6.63
CA ASN A 138 28.27 -22.26 6.01
C ASN A 138 27.88 -21.42 4.80
N VAL A 139 26.60 -21.42 4.40
CA VAL A 139 26.15 -20.53 3.34
C VAL A 139 26.21 -19.08 3.82
N GLU A 140 27.05 -18.30 3.18
CA GLU A 140 27.24 -16.87 3.43
C GLU A 140 26.39 -15.98 2.53
N ARG A 141 26.06 -16.48 1.34
CA ARG A 141 25.35 -15.70 0.30
C ARG A 141 24.23 -16.49 -0.34
N ILE A 142 23.06 -15.83 -0.40
CA ILE A 142 21.90 -16.28 -1.17
C ILE A 142 21.65 -15.20 -2.23
N GLY A 143 21.47 -15.59 -3.48
CA GLY A 143 21.21 -14.65 -4.57
C GLY A 143 19.77 -14.15 -4.61
N ALA A 144 19.54 -13.06 -5.33
CA ALA A 144 18.18 -12.56 -5.58
C ALA A 144 17.30 -13.65 -6.22
N PHE A 145 16.02 -13.70 -5.81
CA PHE A 145 15.04 -14.66 -6.32
C PHE A 145 15.39 -16.15 -6.14
N ALA A 146 16.32 -16.47 -5.25
CA ALA A 146 16.83 -17.84 -5.11
C ALA A 146 15.74 -18.89 -4.86
N PHE A 147 14.69 -18.56 -4.11
CA PHE A 147 13.54 -19.41 -3.81
C PHE A 147 12.20 -18.82 -4.31
N CYS A 148 12.28 -17.87 -5.26
CA CYS A 148 11.09 -17.26 -5.84
C CYS A 148 10.20 -18.32 -6.49
N ASP A 149 8.88 -18.23 -6.33
CA ASP A 149 7.89 -19.18 -6.87
C ASP A 149 8.05 -20.64 -6.36
N CYS A 150 8.65 -20.84 -5.20
CA CYS A 150 8.64 -22.12 -4.47
C CYS A 150 7.31 -22.24 -3.72
N GLU A 151 6.23 -22.46 -4.46
CA GLU A 151 4.86 -22.34 -3.96
C GLU A 151 4.53 -23.28 -2.79
N SER A 152 5.17 -24.47 -2.74
CA SER A 152 4.97 -25.48 -1.68
C SER A 152 5.97 -25.37 -0.53
N LEU A 153 6.87 -24.37 -0.53
CA LEU A 153 7.89 -24.25 0.52
C LEU A 153 7.22 -23.88 1.86
N GLU A 154 7.19 -24.83 2.78
CA GLU A 154 6.55 -24.67 4.10
C GLU A 154 7.51 -24.10 5.14
N GLN A 155 8.76 -24.58 5.10
CA GLN A 155 9.80 -24.21 6.06
C GLN A 155 11.18 -24.16 5.40
N ILE A 156 11.99 -23.23 5.84
CA ILE A 156 13.40 -23.12 5.47
C ILE A 156 14.22 -22.61 6.66
N THR A 157 15.33 -23.26 6.93
CA THR A 157 16.30 -22.80 7.95
C THR A 157 17.37 -21.96 7.30
N LEU A 158 17.46 -20.69 7.70
CA LEU A 158 18.48 -19.77 7.18
C LEU A 158 19.81 -19.94 7.92
N PRO A 159 20.96 -19.79 7.23
CA PRO A 159 22.27 -19.89 7.85
C PRO A 159 22.52 -18.72 8.82
N PRO A 160 23.21 -18.99 9.98
CA PRO A 160 23.34 -18.00 11.05
C PRO A 160 24.18 -16.77 10.69
N ASN A 161 25.02 -16.87 9.67
CA ASN A 161 25.92 -15.79 9.23
C ASN A 161 25.37 -14.97 8.06
N LEU A 162 24.12 -15.20 7.67
CA LEU A 162 23.50 -14.48 6.58
C LEU A 162 23.29 -13.01 6.95
N THR A 163 23.88 -12.08 6.20
CA THR A 163 23.81 -10.63 6.48
C THR A 163 22.70 -9.89 5.74
N ALA A 164 22.14 -10.51 4.72
CA ALA A 164 21.08 -9.91 3.90
C ALA A 164 20.11 -10.96 3.35
N ILE A 165 18.84 -10.59 3.26
CA ILE A 165 17.84 -11.31 2.47
C ILE A 165 17.63 -10.50 1.19
N PRO A 166 18.12 -10.97 0.03
CA PRO A 166 18.07 -10.20 -1.22
C PRO A 166 16.67 -10.01 -1.77
N ARG A 167 16.58 -9.26 -2.88
CA ARG A 167 15.35 -9.02 -3.60
C ARG A 167 14.65 -10.33 -3.99
N GLY A 168 13.36 -10.43 -3.66
CA GLY A 168 12.47 -11.51 -4.09
C GLY A 168 12.92 -12.91 -3.66
N THR A 169 13.78 -13.04 -2.65
CA THR A 169 14.34 -14.33 -2.24
C THR A 169 13.24 -15.37 -2.02
N PHE A 170 12.16 -15.00 -1.31
CA PHE A 170 11.01 -15.86 -1.02
C PHE A 170 9.72 -15.35 -1.68
N PHE A 171 9.84 -14.57 -2.76
CA PHE A 171 8.66 -14.07 -3.44
C PHE A 171 7.76 -15.24 -3.91
N ASN A 172 6.46 -15.15 -3.59
CA ASN A 172 5.44 -16.15 -3.94
C ASN A 172 5.71 -17.56 -3.36
N CYS A 173 6.33 -17.65 -2.17
CA CYS A 173 6.38 -18.86 -1.37
C CYS A 173 5.06 -18.99 -0.60
N ARG A 174 4.01 -19.41 -1.28
CA ARG A 174 2.62 -19.35 -0.80
C ARG A 174 2.36 -20.18 0.45
N SER A 175 3.07 -21.30 0.62
CA SER A 175 2.93 -22.22 1.76
C SER A 175 3.84 -21.90 2.93
N LEU A 176 4.70 -20.86 2.82
CA LEU A 176 5.61 -20.48 3.91
C LEU A 176 4.82 -19.91 5.08
N HIS A 177 4.80 -20.63 6.23
CA HIS A 177 4.04 -20.25 7.41
C HIS A 177 4.86 -19.43 8.39
N THR A 178 6.09 -19.83 8.61
CA THR A 178 7.04 -19.19 9.53
C THR A 178 8.46 -19.23 8.98
N ILE A 179 9.27 -18.26 9.34
CA ILE A 179 10.69 -18.23 9.02
C ILE A 179 11.45 -17.50 10.12
N GLU A 180 12.51 -18.12 10.63
CA GLU A 180 13.42 -17.48 11.58
C GLU A 180 14.49 -16.68 10.83
N ILE A 181 14.57 -15.39 11.12
CA ILE A 181 15.57 -14.50 10.53
C ILE A 181 16.78 -14.41 11.44
N PRO A 182 17.98 -14.79 10.96
CA PRO A 182 19.18 -14.76 11.78
C PRO A 182 19.51 -13.35 12.30
N PRO A 183 20.05 -13.22 13.53
CA PRO A 183 20.37 -11.91 14.12
C PRO A 183 21.49 -11.15 13.38
N SER A 184 22.20 -11.83 12.49
CA SER A 184 23.20 -11.24 11.59
C SER A 184 22.63 -10.41 10.45
N VAL A 185 21.32 -10.58 10.10
CA VAL A 185 20.68 -9.87 9.00
C VAL A 185 20.56 -8.38 9.29
N ARG A 186 20.96 -7.55 8.33
CA ARG A 186 20.93 -6.07 8.37
C ARG A 186 19.99 -5.45 7.32
N THR A 187 19.71 -6.18 6.25
CA THR A 187 18.91 -5.67 5.13
C THR A 187 17.94 -6.73 4.61
N VAL A 188 16.73 -6.28 4.29
CA VAL A 188 15.69 -7.08 3.63
C VAL A 188 15.33 -6.40 2.31
N GLY A 189 15.56 -7.10 1.21
CA GLY A 189 15.41 -6.57 -0.15
C GLY A 189 13.95 -6.38 -0.58
N ARG A 190 13.77 -5.73 -1.74
CA ARG A 190 12.45 -5.52 -2.34
C ARG A 190 11.74 -6.86 -2.57
N TYR A 191 10.45 -6.94 -2.22
CA TYR A 191 9.61 -8.14 -2.41
C TYR A 191 10.21 -9.42 -1.80
N ALA A 192 11.04 -9.30 -0.77
CA ALA A 192 11.75 -10.45 -0.21
C ALA A 192 10.80 -11.56 0.25
N PHE A 193 9.65 -11.21 0.82
CA PHE A 193 8.58 -12.11 1.25
C PHE A 193 7.24 -11.79 0.57
N GLY A 194 7.23 -11.02 -0.53
CA GLY A 194 5.99 -10.69 -1.22
C GLY A 194 5.21 -11.94 -1.64
N CYS A 195 3.87 -11.91 -1.55
CA CYS A 195 2.97 -13.03 -1.88
C CYS A 195 3.17 -14.31 -1.04
N CYS A 196 3.78 -14.21 0.15
CA CYS A 196 3.80 -15.30 1.12
C CYS A 196 2.47 -15.33 1.88
N VAL A 197 1.41 -15.75 1.19
CA VAL A 197 0.01 -15.62 1.67
C VAL A 197 -0.27 -16.36 2.97
N SER A 198 0.48 -17.44 3.27
CA SER A 198 0.34 -18.22 4.50
C SER A 198 1.22 -17.74 5.65
N LEU A 199 2.10 -16.74 5.43
CA LEU A 199 3.02 -16.26 6.46
C LEU A 199 2.24 -15.58 7.59
N GLN A 200 2.30 -16.15 8.79
CA GLN A 200 1.53 -15.69 9.94
C GLN A 200 2.30 -14.72 10.81
N GLU A 201 3.61 -14.91 10.91
CA GLU A 201 4.51 -14.13 11.75
C GLU A 201 5.86 -13.95 11.07
N LEU A 202 6.44 -12.77 11.20
CA LEU A 202 7.81 -12.49 10.78
C LEU A 202 8.47 -11.54 11.78
N ASN A 203 9.47 -12.04 12.49
CA ASN A 203 10.28 -11.25 13.42
C ASN A 203 11.61 -10.89 12.76
N LEU A 204 11.88 -9.60 12.65
CA LEU A 204 13.14 -9.09 12.12
C LEU A 204 14.08 -8.67 13.26
N PRO A 205 15.41 -8.88 13.12
CA PRO A 205 16.40 -8.34 14.04
C PRO A 205 16.32 -6.81 14.14
N GLU A 206 16.54 -6.26 15.35
CA GLU A 206 16.51 -4.80 15.60
C GLU A 206 17.57 -4.03 14.80
N GLU A 207 18.62 -4.69 14.36
CA GLU A 207 19.69 -4.11 13.55
C GLU A 207 19.30 -3.91 12.08
N VAL A 208 18.15 -4.41 11.64
CA VAL A 208 17.63 -4.17 10.28
C VAL A 208 17.29 -2.69 10.15
N ALA A 209 17.97 -2.02 9.21
CA ALA A 209 17.80 -0.59 8.95
C ALA A 209 17.07 -0.28 7.64
N TYR A 210 16.85 -1.28 6.80
CA TYR A 210 16.23 -1.12 5.49
C TYR A 210 15.25 -2.25 5.20
N LEU A 211 14.02 -1.86 4.87
CA LEU A 211 12.98 -2.73 4.33
C LEU A 211 12.71 -2.31 2.89
N GLY A 212 12.90 -3.22 1.95
CA GLY A 212 12.66 -2.94 0.53
C GLY A 212 11.18 -2.70 0.22
N SER A 213 10.90 -2.01 -0.89
CA SER A 213 9.52 -1.86 -1.39
C SER A 213 8.86 -3.24 -1.53
N GLY A 214 7.59 -3.34 -1.11
CA GLY A 214 6.80 -4.57 -1.21
C GLY A 214 7.32 -5.76 -0.40
N PHE A 215 8.17 -5.54 0.63
CA PHE A 215 8.87 -6.65 1.29
C PHE A 215 7.92 -7.71 1.89
N LEU A 216 6.70 -7.31 2.32
CA LEU A 216 5.61 -8.18 2.79
C LEU A 216 4.31 -7.99 1.98
N SER A 217 4.38 -7.43 0.76
CA SER A 217 3.16 -7.23 -0.05
C SER A 217 2.42 -8.56 -0.25
N GLU A 218 1.09 -8.52 -0.13
CA GLU A 218 0.22 -9.70 -0.29
C GLU A 218 0.48 -10.86 0.70
N CYS A 219 1.04 -10.55 1.88
CA CYS A 219 1.12 -11.50 2.99
C CYS A 219 -0.21 -11.48 3.76
N GLU A 220 -1.21 -12.14 3.20
CA GLU A 220 -2.60 -12.06 3.65
C GLU A 220 -2.85 -12.59 5.07
N SER A 221 -1.97 -13.46 5.59
CA SER A 221 -2.16 -14.12 6.89
C SER A 221 -1.46 -13.46 8.07
N ILE A 222 -0.58 -12.47 7.81
CA ILE A 222 0.13 -11.76 8.87
C ILE A 222 -0.85 -10.91 9.69
N GLN A 223 -0.80 -11.02 11.02
CA GLN A 223 -1.75 -10.34 11.91
C GLN A 223 -1.15 -9.13 12.61
N SER A 224 0.13 -9.17 12.90
CA SER A 224 0.87 -8.09 13.52
C SER A 224 2.27 -7.98 12.97
N PHE A 225 2.84 -6.79 13.02
CA PHE A 225 4.24 -6.59 12.65
C PHE A 225 4.87 -5.48 13.49
N ARG A 226 6.08 -5.77 13.98
CA ARG A 226 6.92 -4.79 14.66
C ARG A 226 8.03 -4.31 13.72
N VAL A 227 8.02 -3.03 13.40
CA VAL A 227 9.06 -2.42 12.57
C VAL A 227 10.35 -2.29 13.41
N PRO A 228 11.51 -2.79 12.93
CA PRO A 228 12.76 -2.68 13.66
C PRO A 228 13.17 -1.24 13.99
N ALA A 229 13.81 -1.03 15.14
CA ALA A 229 14.08 0.28 15.71
C ALA A 229 14.95 1.23 14.86
N ARG A 230 15.68 0.69 13.86
CA ARG A 230 16.53 1.49 12.96
C ARG A 230 15.89 1.86 11.62
N VAL A 231 14.68 1.37 11.35
CA VAL A 231 13.98 1.61 10.07
C VAL A 231 13.42 3.01 10.04
N LYS A 232 13.92 3.85 9.12
CA LYS A 232 13.46 5.24 8.92
C LYS A 232 12.38 5.38 7.86
N PHE A 233 12.25 4.41 6.97
CA PHE A 233 11.38 4.49 5.79
C PHE A 233 10.55 3.21 5.68
N ILE A 234 9.25 3.35 5.68
CA ILE A 234 8.34 2.28 5.23
C ILE A 234 8.27 2.38 3.71
N GLY A 235 8.78 1.37 3.02
CA GLY A 235 8.88 1.38 1.55
C GLY A 235 7.52 1.37 0.84
N ASP A 236 7.52 1.71 -0.45
CA ASP A 236 6.31 1.60 -1.26
C ASP A 236 5.80 0.15 -1.27
N TYR A 237 4.47 -0.03 -1.15
CA TYR A 237 3.81 -1.34 -1.12
C TYR A 237 4.28 -2.26 0.02
N ALA A 238 4.98 -1.78 1.03
CA ALA A 238 5.65 -2.61 2.04
C ALA A 238 4.72 -3.65 2.68
N PHE A 239 3.49 -3.28 3.01
CA PHE A 239 2.44 -4.11 3.60
C PHE A 239 1.16 -4.14 2.74
N SER A 240 1.26 -3.74 1.45
CA SER A 240 0.09 -3.70 0.58
C SER A 240 -0.61 -5.05 0.56
N ARG A 241 -1.95 -5.06 0.78
CA ARG A 241 -2.80 -6.26 0.81
C ARG A 241 -2.44 -7.28 1.91
N CYS A 242 -1.84 -6.84 3.00
CA CYS A 242 -1.78 -7.63 4.24
C CYS A 242 -3.17 -7.60 4.90
N GLU A 243 -4.11 -8.36 4.33
CA GLU A 243 -5.54 -8.21 4.65
C GLU A 243 -5.89 -8.48 6.12
N LYS A 244 -5.15 -9.39 6.80
CA LYS A 244 -5.35 -9.72 8.21
C LYS A 244 -4.48 -8.91 9.18
N LEU A 245 -3.66 -7.99 8.70
CA LEU A 245 -2.84 -7.13 9.56
C LEU A 245 -3.74 -6.25 10.42
N GLN A 246 -3.71 -6.45 11.74
CA GLN A 246 -4.53 -5.71 12.71
C GLN A 246 -3.75 -4.59 13.38
N THR A 247 -2.47 -4.84 13.67
CA THR A 247 -1.61 -3.91 14.40
C THR A 247 -0.23 -3.80 13.76
N ILE A 248 0.31 -2.59 13.80
CA ILE A 248 1.69 -2.32 13.43
C ILE A 248 2.35 -1.42 14.47
N GLU A 249 3.52 -1.83 14.95
CA GLU A 249 4.32 -1.03 15.87
C GLU A 249 5.39 -0.29 15.06
N MET A 250 5.31 1.04 15.02
CA MET A 250 6.27 1.91 14.35
C MET A 250 7.23 2.54 15.36
N PRO A 251 8.55 2.43 15.15
CA PRO A 251 9.52 3.14 15.99
C PRO A 251 9.49 4.65 15.69
N GLU A 252 9.91 5.44 16.67
CA GLU A 252 9.92 6.91 16.55
C GLU A 252 10.78 7.44 15.38
N CYS A 253 11.76 6.67 14.90
CA CYS A 253 12.63 7.10 13.82
C CYS A 253 11.99 7.04 12.41
N VAL A 254 10.79 6.48 12.26
CA VAL A 254 10.11 6.43 10.96
C VAL A 254 9.71 7.84 10.55
N SER A 255 10.23 8.29 9.41
CA SER A 255 10.00 9.63 8.86
C SER A 255 9.21 9.65 7.55
N TYR A 256 9.04 8.51 6.91
CA TYR A 256 8.36 8.40 5.62
C TYR A 256 7.52 7.13 5.53
N ILE A 257 6.29 7.28 5.04
CA ILE A 257 5.38 6.18 4.72
C ILE A 257 5.15 6.20 3.21
N GLY A 258 5.56 5.13 2.53
CA GLY A 258 5.62 5.02 1.08
C GLY A 258 4.28 4.92 0.37
N ILE A 259 4.32 4.99 -0.96
CA ILE A 259 3.14 4.84 -1.84
C ILE A 259 2.52 3.46 -1.62
N ASN A 260 1.19 3.42 -1.38
CA ASN A 260 0.45 2.18 -1.14
C ASN A 260 1.03 1.31 0.01
N ALA A 261 1.76 1.89 0.95
CA ALA A 261 2.48 1.13 1.98
C ALA A 261 1.58 0.17 2.77
N PHE A 262 0.36 0.60 3.12
CA PHE A 262 -0.68 -0.18 3.80
C PHE A 262 -1.97 -0.31 2.97
N CYS A 263 -1.87 -0.15 1.64
CA CYS A 263 -3.04 -0.25 0.77
C CYS A 263 -3.75 -1.60 0.97
N ALA A 264 -5.08 -1.55 1.18
CA ALA A 264 -5.93 -2.73 1.39
C ALA A 264 -5.53 -3.62 2.59
N CYS A 265 -4.95 -3.04 3.64
CA CYS A 265 -4.84 -3.67 4.96
C CYS A 265 -6.21 -3.62 5.65
N LYS A 266 -7.12 -4.50 5.23
CA LYS A 266 -8.54 -4.43 5.57
C LYS A 266 -8.85 -4.58 7.06
N SER A 267 -7.99 -5.28 7.81
CA SER A 267 -8.17 -5.52 9.25
C SER A 267 -7.43 -4.52 10.15
N LEU A 268 -6.68 -3.58 9.58
CA LEU A 268 -5.90 -2.59 10.33
C LEU A 268 -6.85 -1.61 11.03
N ARG A 269 -6.85 -1.61 12.38
CA ARG A 269 -7.82 -0.85 13.18
C ARG A 269 -7.28 0.44 13.75
N ASP A 270 -6.05 0.38 14.26
CA ASP A 270 -5.39 1.51 14.91
C ASP A 270 -3.92 1.57 14.46
N VAL A 271 -3.46 2.78 14.13
CA VAL A 271 -2.09 3.01 13.70
C VAL A 271 -1.55 4.23 14.43
N GLN A 272 -0.60 4.00 15.32
CA GLN A 272 0.19 5.07 15.88
C GLN A 272 1.30 5.47 14.91
N LEU A 273 1.15 6.63 14.28
CA LEU A 273 2.20 7.17 13.43
C LEU A 273 3.36 7.65 14.30
N SER A 274 4.59 7.45 13.83
CA SER A 274 5.78 8.03 14.47
C SER A 274 5.64 9.57 14.51
N PRO A 275 5.99 10.22 15.62
CA PRO A 275 5.96 11.68 15.72
C PRO A 275 6.91 12.39 14.72
N ASN A 276 7.88 11.66 14.19
CA ASN A 276 8.84 12.14 13.21
C ASN A 276 8.44 11.91 11.74
N VAL A 277 7.22 11.43 11.48
CA VAL A 277 6.72 11.31 10.10
C VAL A 277 6.61 12.69 9.47
N ILE A 278 7.28 12.87 8.33
CA ILE A 278 7.26 14.10 7.54
C ILE A 278 6.29 13.99 6.37
N ARG A 279 6.13 12.79 5.82
CA ARG A 279 5.32 12.56 4.64
C ARG A 279 4.55 11.24 4.70
N ILE A 280 3.26 11.32 4.38
CA ILE A 280 2.39 10.19 4.08
C ILE A 280 2.16 10.20 2.58
N ALA A 281 2.72 9.22 1.87
CA ALA A 281 2.69 9.19 0.41
C ALA A 281 1.30 8.85 -0.17
N PRO A 282 1.07 9.02 -1.49
CA PRO A 282 -0.20 8.70 -2.12
C PRO A 282 -0.68 7.27 -1.82
N ALA A 283 -1.98 7.15 -1.53
CA ALA A 283 -2.66 5.89 -1.26
C ALA A 283 -2.05 5.05 -0.11
N ALA A 284 -1.29 5.67 0.80
CA ALA A 284 -0.57 4.96 1.86
C ALA A 284 -1.46 4.04 2.70
N PHE A 285 -2.69 4.47 3.03
CA PHE A 285 -3.70 3.71 3.77
C PHE A 285 -4.99 3.48 2.96
N LEU A 286 -4.90 3.54 1.63
CA LEU A 286 -6.04 3.31 0.74
C LEU A 286 -6.74 1.98 1.06
N GLY A 287 -8.03 2.01 1.37
CA GLY A 287 -8.83 0.81 1.61
C GLY A 287 -8.53 0.07 2.93
N CYS A 288 -7.95 0.75 3.92
CA CYS A 288 -7.88 0.26 5.30
C CYS A 288 -9.27 0.32 5.93
N SER A 289 -10.16 -0.60 5.51
CA SER A 289 -11.60 -0.52 5.78
C SER A 289 -11.97 -0.63 7.27
N SER A 290 -11.12 -1.21 8.11
CA SER A 290 -11.33 -1.31 9.56
C SER A 290 -10.64 -0.20 10.36
N LEU A 291 -9.91 0.73 9.72
CA LEU A 291 -9.25 1.83 10.42
C LEU A 291 -10.31 2.77 11.03
N GLU A 292 -10.32 2.88 12.36
CA GLU A 292 -11.34 3.65 13.08
C GLU A 292 -10.91 5.08 13.43
N ARG A 293 -9.62 5.27 13.70
CA ARG A 293 -9.03 6.56 14.05
C ARG A 293 -7.63 6.74 13.47
N ILE A 294 -7.25 7.99 13.25
CA ILE A 294 -5.89 8.36 12.89
C ILE A 294 -5.55 9.74 13.45
N SER A 295 -4.38 9.84 14.09
CA SER A 295 -3.78 11.12 14.47
C SER A 295 -2.60 11.43 13.54
N ILE A 296 -2.64 12.58 12.89
CA ILE A 296 -1.60 13.08 11.99
C ILE A 296 -0.67 13.98 12.78
N PRO A 297 0.58 13.54 13.05
CA PRO A 297 1.49 14.26 13.94
C PRO A 297 1.93 15.60 13.35
N LYS A 298 2.32 16.52 14.22
CA LYS A 298 2.74 17.88 13.89
C LYS A 298 3.87 17.98 12.86
N GLY A 299 4.71 16.93 12.76
CA GLY A 299 5.83 16.86 11.82
C GLY A 299 5.44 16.70 10.35
N VAL A 300 4.22 16.24 10.08
CA VAL A 300 3.75 15.93 8.72
C VAL A 300 3.62 17.22 7.90
N ARG A 301 4.20 17.21 6.70
CA ARG A 301 4.17 18.32 5.74
C ARG A 301 3.30 18.04 4.52
N GLU A 302 3.01 16.76 4.26
CA GLU A 302 2.25 16.33 3.10
C GLU A 302 1.47 15.06 3.39
N ILE A 303 0.19 15.07 3.05
CA ILE A 303 -0.67 13.90 2.91
C ILE A 303 -0.96 13.76 1.42
N GLY A 304 -0.56 12.63 0.84
CA GLY A 304 -0.69 12.40 -0.59
C GLY A 304 -2.13 12.10 -1.03
N LYS A 305 -2.35 12.18 -2.34
CA LYS A 305 -3.61 11.81 -2.99
C LYS A 305 -4.09 10.42 -2.52
N ARG A 306 -5.39 10.29 -2.19
CA ARG A 306 -6.04 9.04 -1.76
C ARG A 306 -5.47 8.42 -0.49
N ALA A 307 -4.71 9.16 0.31
CA ALA A 307 -3.95 8.57 1.42
C ALA A 307 -4.83 7.76 2.38
N PHE A 308 -6.06 8.18 2.65
CA PHE A 308 -7.05 7.50 3.50
C PHE A 308 -8.36 7.20 2.77
N ALA A 309 -8.35 7.21 1.43
CA ALA A 309 -9.57 6.90 0.68
C ALA A 309 -10.05 5.47 0.97
N TYR A 310 -11.38 5.28 1.02
CA TYR A 310 -12.01 3.98 1.35
C TYR A 310 -11.66 3.43 2.74
N CYS A 311 -11.25 4.26 3.69
CA CYS A 311 -11.20 3.91 5.11
C CYS A 311 -12.62 3.98 5.68
N THR A 312 -13.45 2.98 5.34
CA THR A 312 -14.90 3.03 5.52
C THR A 312 -15.36 3.06 6.97
N SER A 313 -14.51 2.61 7.91
CA SER A 313 -14.78 2.66 9.36
C SER A 313 -14.18 3.89 10.04
N LEU A 314 -13.47 4.77 9.32
CA LEU A 314 -12.78 5.92 9.90
C LEU A 314 -13.79 6.93 10.45
N ARG A 315 -13.77 7.14 11.78
CA ARG A 315 -14.67 8.02 12.53
C ARG A 315 -14.01 9.28 13.02
N GLU A 316 -12.74 9.18 13.39
CA GLU A 316 -11.96 10.25 14.02
C GLU A 316 -10.68 10.50 13.25
N VAL A 317 -10.49 11.74 12.84
CA VAL A 317 -9.25 12.23 12.22
C VAL A 317 -8.79 13.45 13.00
N GLU A 318 -7.65 13.33 13.67
CA GLU A 318 -6.99 14.41 14.35
C GLU A 318 -5.81 14.90 13.52
N ILE A 319 -5.77 16.18 13.18
CA ILE A 319 -4.71 16.77 12.37
C ILE A 319 -3.98 17.82 13.20
N GLU A 320 -2.82 17.46 13.76
CA GLU A 320 -1.92 18.39 14.46
C GLU A 320 -0.96 19.09 13.50
N ALA A 321 -0.86 18.59 12.28
CA ALA A 321 0.08 19.03 11.25
C ALA A 321 -0.32 20.35 10.61
N ASP A 322 0.66 21.21 10.32
CA ASP A 322 0.49 22.41 9.50
C ASP A 322 0.53 22.05 8.00
N LEU A 323 -0.61 21.66 7.47
CA LEU A 323 -0.76 21.24 6.07
C LEU A 323 -1.21 22.41 5.19
N PRO A 324 -0.67 22.60 3.97
CA PRO A 324 -1.13 23.63 3.05
C PRO A 324 -2.43 23.25 2.32
N THR A 325 -2.68 21.96 2.14
CA THR A 325 -3.81 21.45 1.36
C THR A 325 -4.36 20.14 1.92
N VAL A 326 -5.67 19.88 1.70
CA VAL A 326 -6.24 18.53 1.73
C VAL A 326 -6.17 18.00 0.31
N ALA A 327 -5.36 16.98 0.08
CA ALA A 327 -5.08 16.47 -1.27
C ALA A 327 -6.30 15.78 -1.89
N GLU A 328 -6.24 15.64 -3.23
CA GLU A 328 -7.27 14.98 -4.03
C GLU A 328 -7.62 13.59 -3.46
N GLU A 329 -8.93 13.36 -3.26
CA GLU A 329 -9.51 12.11 -2.73
C GLU A 329 -8.91 11.67 -1.36
N ALA A 330 -8.23 12.55 -0.60
CA ALA A 330 -7.49 12.14 0.60
C ALA A 330 -8.33 11.35 1.61
N PHE A 331 -9.61 11.71 1.79
CA PHE A 331 -10.58 11.06 2.67
C PHE A 331 -11.83 10.58 1.94
N ALA A 332 -11.76 10.37 0.62
CA ALA A 332 -12.92 9.94 -0.15
C ALA A 332 -13.46 8.59 0.36
N SER A 333 -14.78 8.46 0.44
CA SER A 333 -15.47 7.24 0.92
C SER A 333 -15.13 6.81 2.35
N CYS A 334 -14.82 7.75 3.23
CA CYS A 334 -14.77 7.55 4.67
C CYS A 334 -16.19 7.59 5.25
N PHE A 335 -16.94 6.47 5.09
CA PHE A 335 -18.39 6.43 5.33
C PHE A 335 -18.80 6.74 6.77
N GLN A 336 -17.94 6.44 7.74
CA GLN A 336 -18.22 6.63 9.16
C GLN A 336 -17.67 7.95 9.72
N LEU A 337 -16.99 8.78 8.91
CA LEU A 337 -16.46 10.07 9.34
C LEU A 337 -17.63 11.03 9.61
N THR A 338 -17.81 11.44 10.87
CA THR A 338 -18.95 12.27 11.28
C THR A 338 -18.62 13.75 11.35
N ALA A 339 -17.39 14.09 11.68
CA ALA A 339 -16.90 15.45 11.76
C ALA A 339 -15.40 15.52 11.47
N ILE A 340 -14.94 16.66 10.99
CA ILE A 340 -13.52 16.94 10.81
C ILE A 340 -13.24 18.42 11.09
N THR A 341 -12.13 18.68 11.81
CA THR A 341 -11.57 20.02 12.00
C THR A 341 -10.30 20.14 11.19
N LEU A 342 -10.31 21.05 10.22
CA LEU A 342 -9.15 21.33 9.40
C LEU A 342 -8.30 22.44 10.05
N PRO A 343 -6.95 22.28 10.12
CA PRO A 343 -6.07 23.30 10.69
C PRO A 343 -6.09 24.59 9.88
N ASP A 344 -5.85 25.72 10.56
CA ASP A 344 -5.89 27.06 9.95
C ASP A 344 -4.83 27.30 8.85
N SER A 345 -3.83 26.43 8.74
CA SER A 345 -2.82 26.45 7.69
C SER A 345 -3.33 26.01 6.30
N ILE A 346 -4.48 25.30 6.25
CA ILE A 346 -5.03 24.80 4.98
C ILE A 346 -5.62 25.96 4.18
N THR A 347 -5.11 26.13 2.98
CA THR A 347 -5.57 27.13 2.00
C THR A 347 -6.40 26.53 0.88
N ARG A 348 -6.34 25.20 0.67
CA ARG A 348 -7.00 24.52 -0.44
C ARG A 348 -7.54 23.15 -0.02
N ILE A 349 -8.75 22.83 -0.47
CA ILE A 349 -9.32 21.49 -0.46
C ILE A 349 -9.37 21.05 -1.92
N ASP A 350 -8.59 20.02 -2.28
CA ASP A 350 -8.50 19.56 -3.67
C ASP A 350 -9.72 18.69 -4.06
N ASP A 351 -9.77 18.25 -5.33
CA ASP A 351 -10.90 17.54 -5.91
C ASP A 351 -11.25 16.28 -5.13
N LYS A 352 -12.55 16.05 -4.88
CA LYS A 352 -13.09 14.84 -4.26
C LYS A 352 -12.51 14.53 -2.87
N ALA A 353 -11.88 15.50 -2.21
CA ALA A 353 -11.17 15.29 -0.94
C ALA A 353 -11.99 14.54 0.12
N PHE A 354 -13.30 14.82 0.22
CA PHE A 354 -14.28 14.20 1.13
C PHE A 354 -15.47 13.59 0.36
N GLN A 355 -15.32 13.30 -0.93
CA GLN A 355 -16.41 12.71 -1.71
C GLN A 355 -16.91 11.43 -1.04
N ARG A 356 -18.26 11.26 -0.95
CA ARG A 356 -18.92 10.10 -0.34
C ARG A 356 -18.63 9.89 1.16
N CYS A 357 -18.31 10.94 1.89
CA CYS A 357 -18.31 10.92 3.36
C CYS A 357 -19.77 11.02 3.87
N ILE A 358 -20.54 9.95 3.66
CA ILE A 358 -22.01 9.96 3.83
C ILE A 358 -22.49 10.33 5.24
N SER A 359 -21.67 10.10 6.27
CA SER A 359 -21.97 10.44 7.66
C SER A 359 -21.44 11.80 8.09
N LEU A 360 -20.72 12.53 7.22
CA LEU A 360 -20.06 13.80 7.56
C LEU A 360 -21.13 14.89 7.78
N ALA A 361 -21.41 15.16 9.04
CA ALA A 361 -22.45 16.12 9.46
C ALA A 361 -21.91 17.53 9.68
N SER A 362 -20.63 17.68 10.03
CA SER A 362 -20.01 18.97 10.28
C SER A 362 -18.54 19.00 9.81
N VAL A 363 -18.16 20.16 9.25
CA VAL A 363 -16.78 20.44 8.83
C VAL A 363 -16.39 21.81 9.37
N HIS A 364 -15.31 21.84 10.16
CA HIS A 364 -14.74 23.13 10.55
C HIS A 364 -13.73 23.57 9.49
N LEU A 365 -14.13 24.56 8.66
CA LEU A 365 -13.27 25.09 7.59
C LEU A 365 -12.27 26.12 8.13
N PRO A 366 -11.02 26.12 7.65
CA PRO A 366 -9.99 27.07 8.06
C PRO A 366 -10.29 28.48 7.52
N LYS A 367 -9.93 29.52 8.30
CA LYS A 367 -10.16 30.92 7.92
C LYS A 367 -9.41 31.35 6.66
N GLN A 368 -8.27 30.70 6.37
CA GLN A 368 -7.39 31.01 5.22
C GLN A 368 -7.78 30.22 3.95
N LEU A 369 -8.86 29.43 4.00
CA LEU A 369 -9.28 28.63 2.85
C LEU A 369 -9.63 29.52 1.67
N SER A 370 -8.98 29.33 0.52
CA SER A 370 -9.17 30.08 -0.71
C SER A 370 -9.94 29.31 -1.79
N SER A 371 -9.88 27.96 -1.80
CA SER A 371 -10.57 27.19 -2.82
C SER A 371 -11.06 25.82 -2.34
N ILE A 372 -12.21 25.41 -2.90
CA ILE A 372 -12.80 24.07 -2.72
C ILE A 372 -12.90 23.45 -4.11
N GLY A 373 -12.26 22.31 -4.33
CA GLY A 373 -12.12 21.60 -5.59
C GLY A 373 -13.40 20.93 -6.09
N GLU A 374 -13.32 20.32 -7.28
CA GLU A 374 -14.43 19.62 -7.92
C GLU A 374 -14.89 18.43 -7.06
N HIS A 375 -16.22 18.35 -6.84
CA HIS A 375 -16.85 17.27 -6.06
C HIS A 375 -16.24 17.07 -4.64
N ALA A 376 -15.59 18.08 -4.07
CA ALA A 376 -14.83 17.94 -2.82
C ALA A 376 -15.67 17.40 -1.64
N PHE A 377 -16.94 17.76 -1.55
CA PHE A 377 -17.92 17.28 -0.57
C PHE A 377 -19.13 16.62 -1.22
N ALA A 378 -19.01 16.18 -2.48
CA ALA A 378 -20.13 15.51 -3.13
C ALA A 378 -20.55 14.24 -2.40
N GLU A 379 -21.86 13.96 -2.33
CA GLU A 379 -22.43 12.81 -1.62
C GLU A 379 -22.12 12.80 -0.09
N CYS A 380 -21.90 13.97 0.53
CA CYS A 380 -21.88 14.14 1.98
C CYS A 380 -23.32 14.26 2.51
N GLU A 381 -24.05 13.15 2.50
CA GLU A 381 -25.50 13.11 2.73
C GLU A 381 -25.93 13.65 4.12
N ALA A 382 -25.07 13.52 5.15
CA ALA A 382 -25.37 13.96 6.50
C ALA A 382 -25.10 15.45 6.73
N LEU A 383 -24.44 16.16 5.80
CA LEU A 383 -24.07 17.56 5.93
C LEU A 383 -25.33 18.43 5.94
N ARG A 384 -25.50 19.25 7.00
CA ARG A 384 -26.72 20.06 7.20
C ARG A 384 -26.53 21.53 6.90
N GLU A 385 -25.37 22.04 7.28
CA GLU A 385 -25.06 23.46 7.15
C GLU A 385 -23.63 23.64 6.66
N MET A 386 -23.41 24.64 5.83
CA MET A 386 -22.05 25.00 5.40
C MET A 386 -21.90 26.52 5.38
N SER A 387 -20.96 27.02 6.19
CA SER A 387 -20.56 28.42 6.21
C SER A 387 -19.15 28.56 5.62
N LEU A 388 -19.04 29.27 4.52
CA LEU A 388 -17.77 29.44 3.83
C LEU A 388 -16.97 30.61 4.41
N PRO A 389 -15.63 30.46 4.58
CA PRO A 389 -14.81 31.50 5.19
C PRO A 389 -14.63 32.74 4.30
N ALA A 390 -14.27 33.85 4.94
CA ALA A 390 -14.19 35.16 4.28
C ALA A 390 -13.04 35.30 3.26
N MET A 391 -12.12 34.38 3.18
CA MET A 391 -11.00 34.39 2.22
C MET A 391 -11.27 33.51 0.99
N LEU A 392 -12.44 32.83 0.92
CA LEU A 392 -12.74 31.90 -0.15
C LEU A 392 -12.95 32.62 -1.49
N GLU A 393 -12.25 32.20 -2.51
CA GLU A 393 -12.29 32.74 -3.88
C GLU A 393 -13.07 31.87 -4.85
N SER A 394 -13.01 30.52 -4.66
CA SER A 394 -13.71 29.59 -5.58
C SER A 394 -14.28 28.36 -4.90
N VAL A 395 -15.41 27.89 -5.44
CA VAL A 395 -16.06 26.59 -5.22
C VAL A 395 -16.25 25.97 -6.58
N GLU A 396 -15.60 24.87 -6.85
CA GLU A 396 -15.56 24.26 -8.18
C GLU A 396 -16.80 23.39 -8.47
N GLU A 397 -16.84 22.79 -9.68
CA GLU A 397 -18.00 22.03 -10.19
C GLU A 397 -18.41 20.90 -9.22
N GLY A 398 -19.73 20.80 -8.96
CA GLY A 398 -20.31 19.73 -8.15
C GLY A 398 -19.80 19.61 -6.72
N ALA A 399 -19.13 20.64 -6.18
CA ALA A 399 -18.43 20.55 -4.90
C ALA A 399 -19.29 20.06 -3.74
N PHE A 400 -20.61 20.32 -3.75
CA PHE A 400 -21.59 19.88 -2.74
C PHE A 400 -22.74 19.08 -3.40
N ALA A 401 -22.53 18.49 -4.58
CA ALA A 401 -23.55 17.68 -5.23
C ALA A 401 -24.00 16.52 -4.32
N ASP A 402 -25.30 16.21 -4.37
CA ASP A 402 -25.91 15.11 -3.61
C ASP A 402 -25.74 15.19 -2.08
N CYS A 403 -25.55 16.41 -1.52
CA CYS A 403 -25.65 16.67 -0.08
C CYS A 403 -27.13 16.73 0.30
N THR A 404 -27.80 15.58 0.37
CA THR A 404 -29.28 15.48 0.46
C THR A 404 -29.90 16.12 1.70
N LYS A 405 -29.14 16.29 2.82
CA LYS A 405 -29.60 16.94 4.06
C LYS A 405 -29.09 18.36 4.23
N LEU A 406 -28.41 18.92 3.24
CA LEU A 406 -27.92 20.30 3.31
C LEU A 406 -29.09 21.28 3.26
N SER A 407 -29.42 21.88 4.41
CA SER A 407 -30.55 22.78 4.56
C SER A 407 -30.17 24.26 4.46
N ALA A 408 -28.94 24.63 4.83
CA ALA A 408 -28.48 26.01 4.81
C ALA A 408 -27.05 26.13 4.27
N PHE A 409 -26.85 27.13 3.39
CA PHE A 409 -25.53 27.39 2.81
C PHE A 409 -25.23 28.90 2.81
N PHE A 410 -24.06 29.26 3.35
CA PHE A 410 -23.68 30.65 3.55
C PHE A 410 -22.41 30.97 2.74
N LEU A 411 -22.56 31.69 1.63
CA LEU A 411 -21.45 32.28 0.90
C LEU A 411 -20.90 33.49 1.65
N PRO A 412 -19.59 33.79 1.57
CA PRO A 412 -19.02 34.99 2.18
C PRO A 412 -19.55 36.27 1.47
N ASN A 413 -19.48 37.43 2.17
CA ASN A 413 -20.05 38.69 1.64
C ASN A 413 -19.13 39.39 0.62
N HIS A 414 -18.56 38.63 -0.31
CA HIS A 414 -17.80 39.12 -1.47
C HIS A 414 -18.04 38.18 -2.66
N TYR A 415 -17.42 38.47 -3.81
CA TYR A 415 -17.54 37.64 -4.99
C TYR A 415 -16.77 36.33 -4.80
N VAL A 416 -17.44 35.21 -5.01
CA VAL A 416 -16.86 33.88 -5.05
C VAL A 416 -17.18 33.27 -6.41
N HIS A 417 -16.21 32.67 -7.08
CA HIS A 417 -16.48 31.82 -8.23
C HIS A 417 -17.23 30.57 -7.76
N VAL A 418 -18.40 30.30 -8.32
CA VAL A 418 -19.17 29.08 -8.02
C VAL A 418 -19.35 28.29 -9.33
N GLY A 419 -18.86 27.08 -9.34
CA GLY A 419 -18.88 26.15 -10.46
C GLY A 419 -20.28 25.69 -10.85
N ARG A 420 -20.35 24.86 -11.89
CA ARG A 420 -21.60 24.29 -12.35
C ARG A 420 -22.08 23.18 -11.40
N GLY A 421 -23.39 23.07 -11.20
CA GLY A 421 -23.98 21.92 -10.50
C GLY A 421 -23.58 21.76 -9.03
N VAL A 422 -23.09 22.83 -8.38
CA VAL A 422 -22.62 22.77 -6.99
C VAL A 422 -23.67 22.19 -6.04
N PHE A 423 -24.99 22.42 -6.30
CA PHE A 423 -26.10 21.95 -5.48
C PHE A 423 -27.00 20.92 -6.17
N VAL A 424 -26.49 20.21 -7.19
CA VAL A 424 -27.24 19.07 -7.78
C VAL A 424 -27.58 18.09 -6.64
N GLY A 425 -28.86 17.66 -6.56
CA GLY A 425 -29.31 16.68 -5.56
C GLY A 425 -29.39 17.20 -4.11
N CYS A 426 -29.17 18.50 -3.85
CA CYS A 426 -29.36 19.11 -2.53
C CYS A 426 -30.85 19.39 -2.26
N GLU A 427 -31.65 18.32 -2.18
CA GLU A 427 -33.11 18.44 -2.11
C GLU A 427 -33.64 19.15 -0.84
N ALA A 428 -32.87 19.14 0.26
CA ALA A 428 -33.24 19.79 1.52
C ALA A 428 -32.80 21.26 1.62
N LEU A 429 -32.21 21.87 0.57
CA LEU A 429 -31.65 23.21 0.64
C LEU A 429 -32.77 24.25 0.73
N GLU A 430 -33.01 24.73 1.95
CA GLU A 430 -34.03 25.74 2.27
C GLU A 430 -33.49 27.17 2.19
N PHE A 431 -32.24 27.37 2.62
CA PHE A 431 -31.63 28.70 2.72
C PHE A 431 -30.29 28.79 1.99
N LEU A 432 -30.17 29.79 1.11
CA LEU A 432 -28.90 30.16 0.45
C LEU A 432 -28.62 31.65 0.73
N VAL A 433 -27.58 31.90 1.54
CA VAL A 433 -27.16 33.26 1.87
C VAL A 433 -26.09 33.74 0.91
N MET A 434 -26.34 34.87 0.26
CA MET A 434 -25.56 35.43 -0.83
C MET A 434 -24.93 36.77 -0.44
N PRO A 435 -23.86 37.21 -1.14
CA PRO A 435 -23.30 38.55 -0.97
C PRO A 435 -24.32 39.67 -1.17
N ASP A 436 -24.18 40.78 -0.43
CA ASP A 436 -25.12 41.94 -0.54
C ASP A 436 -25.27 42.54 -1.94
N ARG A 437 -24.27 42.36 -2.81
CA ARG A 437 -24.25 42.86 -4.18
C ARG A 437 -24.82 41.86 -5.20
N PHE A 438 -25.45 40.80 -4.76
CA PHE A 438 -25.87 39.66 -5.57
C PHE A 438 -27.02 39.92 -6.55
N ARG A 439 -27.82 40.94 -6.40
CA ARG A 439 -29.00 41.21 -7.30
C ARG A 439 -28.73 41.15 -8.82
N VAL A 440 -27.45 41.15 -9.23
CA VAL A 440 -27.00 41.03 -10.63
C VAL A 440 -26.86 39.58 -11.10
N TRP A 441 -27.00 38.54 -10.22
CA TRP A 441 -26.57 37.18 -10.48
C TRP A 441 -27.69 36.13 -10.52
N SER A 442 -28.97 36.54 -10.49
CA SER A 442 -30.14 35.63 -10.45
C SER A 442 -30.16 34.58 -11.59
N TYR A 443 -29.55 34.86 -12.76
CA TYR A 443 -29.45 33.93 -13.88
C TYR A 443 -28.41 32.81 -13.71
N ARG A 444 -27.66 32.77 -12.62
CA ARG A 444 -26.66 31.71 -12.35
C ARG A 444 -27.16 30.61 -11.41
N LEU A 445 -28.31 30.81 -10.76
CA LEU A 445 -28.88 29.83 -9.84
C LEU A 445 -29.19 28.50 -10.53
N ASP A 446 -29.71 28.57 -11.76
CA ASP A 446 -29.95 27.38 -12.58
C ASP A 446 -28.66 26.63 -12.90
N ARG A 447 -27.56 27.37 -13.17
CA ARG A 447 -26.24 26.76 -13.43
C ARG A 447 -25.68 26.07 -12.20
N TRP A 448 -25.95 26.57 -11.02
CA TRP A 448 -25.54 25.97 -9.73
C TRP A 448 -26.46 24.82 -9.32
N ALA A 449 -27.60 24.65 -10.03
CA ALA A 449 -28.65 23.68 -9.72
C ALA A 449 -29.27 23.90 -8.34
N VAL A 450 -29.52 25.15 -7.97
CA VAL A 450 -30.24 25.51 -6.74
C VAL A 450 -31.70 25.06 -6.84
N PRO A 451 -32.24 24.30 -5.85
CA PRO A 451 -33.64 23.87 -5.87
C PRO A 451 -34.62 25.05 -5.91
N LEU A 452 -35.74 24.90 -6.62
CA LEU A 452 -36.72 25.98 -6.86
C LEU A 452 -37.37 26.50 -5.55
N HIS A 453 -37.46 25.69 -4.51
CA HIS A 453 -38.03 26.07 -3.23
C HIS A 453 -37.04 26.79 -2.29
N THR A 454 -35.75 26.87 -2.66
CA THR A 454 -34.73 27.50 -1.84
C THR A 454 -34.97 28.98 -1.67
N GLN A 455 -35.00 29.45 -0.41
CA GLN A 455 -35.06 30.87 -0.11
C GLN A 455 -33.68 31.50 -0.27
N VAL A 456 -33.48 32.35 -1.25
CA VAL A 456 -32.22 33.05 -1.50
C VAL A 456 -32.27 34.43 -0.86
N VAL A 457 -31.40 34.70 0.09
CA VAL A 457 -31.34 35.97 0.84
C VAL A 457 -29.94 36.58 0.82
N SER A 458 -29.83 37.90 0.89
CA SER A 458 -28.55 38.58 1.09
C SER A 458 -28.12 38.58 2.56
N HIS A 459 -26.83 38.79 2.84
CA HIS A 459 -26.37 39.01 4.22
C HIS A 459 -27.09 40.16 4.91
N ALA A 460 -27.41 41.24 4.18
CA ALA A 460 -28.11 42.37 4.73
C ALA A 460 -29.60 42.04 5.07
N GLU A 461 -30.25 41.21 4.24
CA GLU A 461 -31.62 40.74 4.49
C GLU A 461 -31.66 39.80 5.66
N LEU A 462 -30.72 38.83 5.73
CA LEU A 462 -30.60 37.91 6.87
C LEU A 462 -30.38 38.68 8.19
N ARG A 463 -29.41 39.60 8.21
CA ARG A 463 -29.12 40.42 9.38
C ARG A 463 -30.34 41.24 9.82
N HIS A 464 -31.09 41.82 8.86
CA HIS A 464 -32.30 42.55 9.13
C HIS A 464 -33.38 41.67 9.79
N SER A 465 -33.57 40.45 9.29
CA SER A 465 -34.51 39.48 9.84
C SER A 465 -34.11 39.03 11.27
N MET A 466 -32.80 38.81 11.51
CA MET A 466 -32.29 38.48 12.84
C MET A 466 -32.52 39.60 13.86
N LEU A 467 -32.30 40.87 13.48
CA LEU A 467 -32.56 42.01 14.32
C LEU A 467 -34.05 42.14 14.66
N LEU A 468 -34.93 41.83 13.70
CA LEU A 468 -36.38 41.82 13.95
C LEU A 468 -36.81 40.70 14.88
N ALA A 469 -36.19 39.51 14.74
CA ALA A 469 -36.45 38.37 15.63
C ALA A 469 -35.98 38.65 17.06
N GLU A 470 -34.79 39.24 17.25
CA GLU A 470 -34.26 39.64 18.55
C GLU A 470 -35.12 40.71 19.21
N LEU A 471 -35.65 41.66 18.43
CA LEU A 471 -36.58 42.68 18.95
C LEU A 471 -37.91 42.09 19.41
N ALA A 472 -38.36 41.01 18.76
CA ALA A 472 -39.61 40.32 19.08
C ALA A 472 -39.50 39.37 20.28
N ASP A 473 -38.28 39.07 20.74
CA ASP A 473 -38.03 38.21 21.89
C ASP A 473 -38.50 38.90 23.18
N GLU A 474 -39.33 38.21 23.97
CA GLU A 474 -39.90 38.73 25.22
C GLU A 474 -38.83 38.99 26.28
N ASP A 475 -37.72 38.27 26.23
CA ASP A 475 -36.60 38.40 27.19
C ASP A 475 -35.64 39.57 26.87
N THR A 476 -35.87 40.28 25.76
CA THR A 476 -35.01 41.41 25.34
C THR A 476 -35.20 42.60 26.26
N THR A 477 -34.12 43.11 26.89
CA THR A 477 -34.14 44.25 27.81
C THR A 477 -34.55 45.54 27.08
N ASP A 478 -35.16 46.51 27.81
CA ASP A 478 -35.62 47.78 27.24
C ASP A 478 -34.47 48.59 26.63
N GLU A 479 -33.27 48.57 27.24
CA GLU A 479 -32.07 49.21 26.69
C GLU A 479 -31.66 48.59 25.37
N ARG A 480 -31.64 47.25 25.28
CA ARG A 480 -31.31 46.53 24.06
C ARG A 480 -32.35 46.71 22.96
N ARG A 481 -33.64 46.86 23.31
CA ARG A 481 -34.72 47.17 22.36
C ARG A 481 -34.49 48.49 21.63
N VAL A 482 -34.10 49.56 22.36
CA VAL A 482 -33.79 50.88 21.78
C VAL A 482 -32.60 50.79 20.80
N GLU A 483 -31.54 50.03 21.17
CA GLU A 483 -30.41 49.80 20.30
C GLU A 483 -30.81 49.04 19.01
N LEU A 484 -31.60 47.97 19.16
CA LEU A 484 -32.10 47.16 18.06
C LEU A 484 -32.95 47.95 17.08
N GLU A 485 -33.85 48.82 17.57
CA GLU A 485 -34.65 49.73 16.72
C GLU A 485 -33.77 50.64 15.86
N ALA A 486 -32.70 51.19 16.45
CA ALA A 486 -31.73 52.01 15.70
C ALA A 486 -30.94 51.19 14.67
N GLU A 487 -30.53 49.97 15.01
CA GLU A 487 -29.86 49.05 14.10
C GLU A 487 -30.76 48.59 12.94
N ILE A 488 -32.02 48.28 13.21
CA ILE A 488 -33.05 47.94 12.24
C ILE A 488 -33.26 49.07 11.22
N VAL A 489 -33.37 50.33 11.70
CA VAL A 489 -33.48 51.50 10.82
C VAL A 489 -32.25 51.64 9.90
N ARG A 490 -31.04 51.41 10.45
CA ARG A 490 -29.78 51.45 9.68
C ARG A 490 -29.72 50.33 8.65
N SER A 491 -30.13 49.11 8.99
CA SER A 491 -30.15 47.96 8.05
C SER A 491 -31.17 48.18 6.94
N LYS A 492 -32.36 48.69 7.27
CA LYS A 492 -33.42 49.04 6.31
C LYS A 492 -32.98 50.11 5.30
N LYS A 493 -32.15 51.09 5.72
CA LYS A 493 -31.54 52.07 4.79
C LYS A 493 -30.52 51.44 3.83
N LYS A 494 -29.76 50.42 4.29
CA LYS A 494 -28.84 49.64 3.41
C LYS A 494 -29.59 48.84 2.35
N LEU A 495 -30.69 48.19 2.72
CA LEU A 495 -31.58 47.44 1.81
C LEU A 495 -32.24 48.31 0.73
N ARG A 496 -32.54 49.60 1.03
CA ARG A 496 -33.22 50.53 0.13
C ARG A 496 -32.28 51.28 -0.84
N ARG A 497 -30.96 51.17 -0.72
CA ARG A 497 -30.04 51.84 -1.69
C ARG A 497 -30.02 51.08 -3.01
N PRO A 498 -30.59 51.67 -4.12
CA PRO A 498 -30.44 51.05 -5.42
C PRO A 498 -28.99 51.14 -5.87
N HIS A 499 -28.34 50.00 -6.06
CA HIS A 499 -27.07 49.99 -6.74
C HIS A 499 -27.30 50.36 -8.22
N LYS A 500 -26.79 51.53 -8.63
CA LYS A 500 -26.67 51.88 -10.05
C LYS A 500 -25.92 50.77 -10.77
N ALA A 501 -26.67 50.00 -11.57
CA ALA A 501 -26.07 49.05 -12.51
C ALA A 501 -25.15 49.82 -13.46
N ARG A 502 -23.86 49.65 -13.35
CA ARG A 502 -22.96 49.93 -14.49
C ARG A 502 -23.16 48.78 -15.45
N ALA A 503 -23.78 49.04 -16.56
CA ALA A 503 -23.76 48.19 -17.73
C ALA A 503 -22.29 47.98 -18.10
N ILE A 504 -21.83 46.76 -18.05
CA ILE A 504 -20.56 46.35 -18.69
C ILE A 504 -20.98 45.89 -20.09
N GLN A 505 -20.57 46.68 -21.09
CA GLN A 505 -20.57 46.33 -22.51
C GLN A 505 -19.69 45.12 -22.76
#